data_749ad4ed81302dc741ab55b46f49ca9c
#
_entry.id   749ad4ed81302dc741ab55b46f49ca9c
#
_cell.length_a   1.000
_cell.length_b   1.000
_cell.length_c   1.000
_cell.angle_alpha   90.00
_cell.angle_beta   90.00
_cell.angle_gamma   90.00
#
_symmetry.space_group_name_H-M   'P 1'
#
loop_
_entity.id
_entity.type
_entity.pdbx_description
1 polymer ?
#
loop_
_entity_poly.entity_id
_entity_poly.type
_entity_poly.pdbx_seq_one_letter_code
_entity_poly.pdbx_strand_id
1 'polypeptide(L)'
;MPILALRPSRVISVFSEETKAFLKRKDAIENAVMVHFHRPAANPDFSLRINLSSTSPSILETQNAVEEVIKSTPGSHIINYTGGTKEMSIGAWLAAKENGIPSIYCDSPREFRSGGTGEIKLPVQLPELARDLDVPTILAAQGLMFERDWQHLGTTRPQIEFGKAAFSFTVEHPHEARILREVIRKHGLGVNDKPRQTDLERSINEPLPFEENEHNRPFLLAAKSAGLLNPDHGQWFLAVSRRQQQPLKQKLSRLKNIVMLLDGGAFEGYVHSCIERSTRFTGFLHGVVPKGVTERAGFGETDFLAYEPERTSLALITCKSSPPSLEHLESVLARKEKLGGRFARGILCIMSAGSRNPDDIRRQASLLGLECIFGNEIEGAFGCPPFEKPEFESFREFDKPPEKMNSVSSYPSNDKIDMEQAVNSVLKDKLEQLPSRDL
;
A
#
# COMPACT_ATOMS: atom_id res chain seq x y z
N MET A 1 3.93 3.14 -18.17
CA MET A 1 2.90 3.92 -18.92
C MET A 1 3.01 3.78 -20.45
N PRO A 2 4.13 4.12 -21.17
CA PRO A 2 4.17 4.05 -22.64
C PRO A 2 3.78 2.68 -23.22
N ILE A 3 4.29 1.60 -22.68
CA ILE A 3 4.00 0.24 -23.15
C ILE A 3 2.52 -0.10 -23.00
N LEU A 4 1.92 0.25 -21.87
CA LEU A 4 0.51 -0.01 -21.62
C LEU A 4 -0.41 0.83 -22.53
N ALA A 5 -0.05 2.10 -22.77
CA ALA A 5 -0.81 3.01 -23.60
C ALA A 5 -0.72 2.66 -25.10
N LEU A 6 0.46 2.28 -25.58
CA LEU A 6 0.72 2.00 -26.99
C LEU A 6 0.37 0.56 -27.40
N ARG A 7 0.35 -0.37 -26.47
CA ARG A 7 0.10 -1.80 -26.69
C ARG A 7 0.96 -2.36 -27.86
N PRO A 8 2.27 -2.19 -27.84
CA PRO A 8 3.12 -2.63 -28.92
C PRO A 8 3.14 -4.17 -28.98
N SER A 9 3.34 -4.74 -30.16
CA SER A 9 3.56 -6.19 -30.31
C SER A 9 4.96 -6.61 -29.83
N ARG A 10 5.90 -5.68 -29.83
CA ARG A 10 7.29 -5.91 -29.40
C ARG A 10 7.87 -4.68 -28.72
N VAL A 11 8.67 -4.92 -27.67
CA VAL A 11 9.44 -3.90 -26.96
C VAL A 11 10.92 -4.22 -27.07
N ILE A 12 11.69 -3.30 -27.64
CA ILE A 12 13.14 -3.43 -27.78
C ILE A 12 13.79 -2.44 -26.80
N SER A 13 14.58 -2.97 -25.90
CA SER A 13 15.26 -2.16 -24.89
C SER A 13 16.72 -1.93 -25.27
N VAL A 14 17.18 -0.67 -25.18
CA VAL A 14 18.56 -0.28 -25.42
C VAL A 14 19.25 0.03 -24.11
N PHE A 15 20.39 -0.61 -23.85
CA PHE A 15 21.14 -0.51 -22.59
C PHE A 15 22.60 -0.14 -22.81
N SER A 16 23.19 0.59 -21.87
CA SER A 16 24.66 0.73 -21.76
C SER A 16 25.25 -0.43 -20.95
N GLU A 17 26.58 -0.63 -21.03
CA GLU A 17 27.25 -1.74 -20.38
C GLU A 17 27.15 -1.74 -18.83
N GLU A 18 27.07 -0.56 -18.20
CA GLU A 18 26.84 -0.42 -16.74
C GLU A 18 25.50 -0.98 -16.25
N THR A 19 24.64 -1.36 -17.15
CA THR A 19 23.24 -1.57 -16.87
C THR A 19 22.83 -3.01 -16.56
N LYS A 20 23.73 -3.84 -16.02
CA LYS A 20 23.27 -5.11 -15.37
C LYS A 20 22.18 -4.86 -14.32
N ALA A 21 22.23 -3.70 -13.65
CA ALA A 21 21.12 -3.25 -12.77
C ALA A 21 19.83 -2.98 -13.55
N PHE A 22 19.88 -2.62 -14.82
CA PHE A 22 18.70 -2.36 -15.66
C PHE A 22 18.08 -3.62 -16.26
N LEU A 23 18.79 -4.74 -16.33
CA LEU A 23 18.17 -6.02 -16.67
C LEU A 23 17.08 -6.35 -15.64
N LYS A 24 17.34 -6.11 -14.36
CA LYS A 24 16.34 -6.24 -13.30
C LYS A 24 15.14 -5.30 -13.53
N ARG A 25 15.36 -4.08 -14.03
CA ARG A 25 14.26 -3.14 -14.36
C ARG A 25 13.48 -3.57 -15.59
N LYS A 26 14.14 -4.14 -16.60
CA LYS A 26 13.44 -4.70 -17.76
C LYS A 26 12.49 -5.82 -17.31
N ASP A 27 13.00 -6.76 -16.54
CA ASP A 27 12.22 -7.87 -16.01
C ASP A 27 11.06 -7.37 -15.12
N ALA A 28 11.29 -6.33 -14.35
CA ALA A 28 10.27 -5.67 -13.55
C ALA A 28 9.18 -5.02 -14.42
N ILE A 29 9.55 -4.34 -15.50
CA ILE A 29 8.59 -3.75 -16.44
C ILE A 29 7.80 -4.83 -17.16
N GLU A 30 8.46 -5.90 -17.61
CA GLU A 30 7.80 -7.06 -18.23
C GLU A 30 6.77 -7.68 -17.28
N ASN A 31 7.16 -7.93 -16.03
CA ASN A 31 6.26 -8.45 -15.00
C ASN A 31 5.07 -7.51 -14.74
N ALA A 32 5.30 -6.21 -14.65
CA ALA A 32 4.23 -5.23 -14.46
C ALA A 32 3.23 -5.23 -15.63
N VAL A 33 3.71 -5.36 -16.87
CA VAL A 33 2.86 -5.45 -18.06
C VAL A 33 2.06 -6.75 -18.03
N MET A 34 2.69 -7.87 -17.64
CA MET A 34 2.01 -9.17 -17.50
C MET A 34 0.92 -9.14 -16.43
N VAL A 35 1.23 -8.54 -15.27
CA VAL A 35 0.26 -8.37 -14.16
C VAL A 35 -0.93 -7.52 -14.61
N HIS A 36 -0.68 -6.40 -15.28
CA HIS A 36 -1.74 -5.49 -15.72
C HIS A 36 -2.70 -6.13 -16.74
N PHE A 37 -2.18 -6.82 -17.73
CA PHE A 37 -3.03 -7.39 -18.77
C PHE A 37 -3.72 -8.70 -18.37
N HIS A 38 -3.29 -9.38 -17.33
CA HIS A 38 -3.83 -10.68 -16.87
C HIS A 38 -3.98 -11.75 -17.99
N ARG A 39 -3.36 -11.53 -19.16
CA ARG A 39 -3.46 -12.40 -20.34
C ARG A 39 -2.11 -12.56 -21.02
N PRO A 40 -1.49 -13.73 -20.97
CA PRO A 40 -0.19 -13.98 -21.62
C PRO A 40 -0.19 -13.66 -23.14
N ALA A 41 -1.30 -13.93 -23.83
CA ALA A 41 -1.42 -13.73 -25.27
C ALA A 41 -1.45 -12.24 -25.71
N ALA A 42 -1.64 -11.30 -24.79
CA ALA A 42 -1.65 -9.86 -25.06
C ALA A 42 -0.32 -9.17 -24.73
N ASN A 43 0.65 -9.92 -24.21
CA ASN A 43 1.93 -9.35 -23.81
C ASN A 43 2.82 -9.07 -25.03
N PRO A 44 3.50 -7.91 -25.07
CA PRO A 44 4.51 -7.65 -26.08
C PRO A 44 5.70 -8.62 -25.95
N ASP A 45 6.36 -8.86 -27.08
CA ASP A 45 7.63 -9.58 -27.09
C ASP A 45 8.76 -8.70 -26.54
N PHE A 46 9.34 -9.09 -25.41
CA PHE A 46 10.48 -8.42 -24.76
C PHE A 46 11.82 -9.12 -25.03
N SER A 47 11.87 -10.09 -25.94
CA SER A 47 13.05 -10.93 -26.17
C SER A 47 14.26 -10.17 -26.71
N LEU A 48 14.00 -9.10 -27.47
CA LEU A 48 15.07 -8.32 -28.10
C LEU A 48 15.59 -7.22 -27.18
N ARG A 49 16.92 -7.16 -27.14
CA ARG A 49 17.66 -6.11 -26.43
C ARG A 49 18.91 -5.74 -27.22
N ILE A 50 19.31 -4.49 -27.11
CA ILE A 50 20.55 -3.96 -27.65
C ILE A 50 21.43 -3.55 -26.48
N ASN A 51 22.63 -4.09 -26.43
CA ASN A 51 23.64 -3.67 -25.48
C ASN A 51 24.62 -2.75 -26.22
N LEU A 52 24.71 -1.49 -25.82
CA LEU A 52 25.75 -0.60 -26.26
C LEU A 52 27.08 -1.04 -25.66
N SER A 53 28.14 -0.89 -26.40
CA SER A 53 29.49 -1.40 -26.04
C SER A 53 30.20 -0.57 -24.97
N SER A 54 29.68 0.62 -24.67
CA SER A 54 30.26 1.58 -23.75
C SER A 54 29.47 1.72 -22.45
N THR A 55 30.17 1.92 -21.33
CA THR A 55 29.57 2.31 -20.05
C THR A 55 28.93 3.69 -20.13
N SER A 56 29.47 4.56 -21.00
CA SER A 56 28.96 5.91 -21.27
C SER A 56 28.83 6.09 -22.80
N PRO A 57 27.72 5.56 -23.38
CA PRO A 57 27.54 5.59 -24.84
C PRO A 57 27.46 7.01 -25.36
N SER A 58 28.14 7.26 -26.48
CA SER A 58 28.05 8.55 -27.18
C SER A 58 26.69 8.70 -27.88
N ILE A 59 26.36 9.92 -28.25
CA ILE A 59 25.19 10.25 -29.08
C ILE A 59 25.20 9.42 -30.37
N LEU A 60 26.32 9.38 -31.06
CA LEU A 60 26.47 8.69 -32.35
C LEU A 60 26.35 7.16 -32.19
N GLU A 61 26.95 6.58 -31.17
CA GLU A 61 26.83 5.14 -30.89
C GLU A 61 25.37 4.75 -30.65
N THR A 62 24.66 5.53 -29.86
CA THR A 62 23.22 5.26 -29.59
C THR A 62 22.40 5.47 -30.86
N GLN A 63 22.63 6.53 -31.63
CA GLN A 63 21.94 6.79 -32.87
C GLN A 63 22.11 5.62 -33.84
N ASN A 64 23.35 5.19 -34.12
CA ASN A 64 23.65 4.09 -35.02
C ASN A 64 22.96 2.76 -34.58
N ALA A 65 23.03 2.45 -33.30
CA ALA A 65 22.41 1.25 -32.76
C ALA A 65 20.87 1.26 -32.93
N VAL A 66 20.22 2.40 -32.70
CA VAL A 66 18.78 2.55 -32.90
C VAL A 66 18.42 2.47 -34.39
N GLU A 67 19.19 3.07 -35.27
CA GLU A 67 18.99 2.97 -36.72
C GLU A 67 19.15 1.56 -37.25
N GLU A 68 20.11 0.79 -36.74
CA GLU A 68 20.27 -0.63 -37.08
C GLU A 68 19.05 -1.42 -36.74
N VAL A 69 18.46 -1.17 -35.55
CA VAL A 69 17.18 -1.80 -35.14
C VAL A 69 16.06 -1.43 -36.09
N ILE A 70 15.92 -0.16 -36.43
CA ILE A 70 14.89 0.32 -37.37
C ILE A 70 14.98 -0.42 -38.69
N LYS A 71 16.20 -0.57 -39.22
CA LYS A 71 16.49 -1.22 -40.50
C LYS A 71 16.29 -2.73 -40.46
N SER A 72 16.61 -3.38 -39.33
CA SER A 72 16.57 -4.85 -39.18
C SER A 72 15.25 -5.40 -38.69
N THR A 73 14.39 -4.56 -38.13
CA THR A 73 13.12 -4.99 -37.54
C THR A 73 11.96 -4.53 -38.40
N PRO A 74 11.16 -5.44 -38.98
CA PRO A 74 10.01 -5.04 -39.82
C PRO A 74 8.88 -4.47 -38.96
N GLY A 75 8.11 -3.55 -39.53
CA GLY A 75 6.91 -2.96 -38.93
C GLY A 75 7.01 -1.47 -38.63
N SER A 76 5.99 -0.93 -37.98
CA SER A 76 5.98 0.47 -37.55
C SER A 76 6.71 0.60 -36.21
N HIS A 77 7.48 1.65 -36.09
CA HIS A 77 8.29 1.92 -34.90
C HIS A 77 7.82 3.17 -34.17
N ILE A 78 7.95 3.17 -32.86
CA ILE A 78 7.82 4.34 -31.99
C ILE A 78 9.02 4.32 -31.06
N ILE A 79 9.73 5.43 -30.99
CA ILE A 79 10.91 5.54 -30.13
C ILE A 79 10.56 6.29 -28.85
N ASN A 80 10.74 5.62 -27.70
CA ASN A 80 10.67 6.26 -26.39
C ASN A 80 12.07 6.58 -25.89
N TYR A 81 12.40 7.86 -25.82
CA TYR A 81 13.71 8.35 -25.38
C TYR A 81 13.69 8.99 -23.98
N THR A 82 12.67 8.69 -23.17
CA THR A 82 12.53 9.22 -21.80
C THR A 82 13.61 8.74 -20.85
N GLY A 83 14.10 7.52 -21.04
CA GLY A 83 15.10 6.89 -20.17
C GLY A 83 16.50 6.94 -20.74
N GLY A 84 17.47 6.59 -19.91
CA GLY A 84 18.89 6.60 -20.30
C GLY A 84 19.64 7.88 -19.90
N THR A 85 20.91 7.96 -20.30
CA THR A 85 21.70 9.20 -20.15
C THR A 85 21.22 10.27 -21.14
N LYS A 86 21.67 11.51 -20.98
CA LYS A 86 21.33 12.58 -21.91
C LYS A 86 21.79 12.26 -23.33
N GLU A 87 22.97 11.70 -23.47
CA GLU A 87 23.58 11.29 -24.74
C GLU A 87 22.74 10.20 -25.41
N MET A 88 22.30 9.19 -24.66
CA MET A 88 21.41 8.14 -25.16
C MET A 88 20.05 8.71 -25.61
N SER A 89 19.47 9.60 -24.85
CA SER A 89 18.20 10.23 -25.20
C SER A 89 18.30 11.07 -26.46
N ILE A 90 19.38 11.85 -26.61
CA ILE A 90 19.63 12.65 -27.80
C ILE A 90 19.89 11.76 -29.03
N GLY A 91 20.70 10.71 -28.89
CA GLY A 91 21.01 9.78 -29.99
C GLY A 91 19.75 9.05 -30.49
N ALA A 92 18.90 8.55 -29.55
CA ALA A 92 17.66 7.93 -29.91
C ALA A 92 16.66 8.90 -30.59
N TRP A 93 16.61 10.16 -30.13
CA TRP A 93 15.77 11.17 -30.76
C TRP A 93 16.28 11.54 -32.18
N LEU A 94 17.60 11.67 -32.40
CA LEU A 94 18.18 11.90 -33.69
C LEU A 94 17.87 10.78 -34.67
N ALA A 95 18.04 9.53 -34.27
CA ALA A 95 17.64 8.35 -35.06
C ALA A 95 16.17 8.41 -35.48
N ALA A 96 15.27 8.76 -34.53
CA ALA A 96 13.85 8.92 -34.84
C ALA A 96 13.63 10.02 -35.90
N LYS A 97 14.26 11.19 -35.71
CA LYS A 97 14.12 12.35 -36.59
C LYS A 97 14.60 12.06 -38.00
N GLU A 98 15.78 11.48 -38.15
CA GLU A 98 16.37 11.19 -39.46
C GLU A 98 15.61 10.11 -40.24
N ASN A 99 14.98 9.18 -39.56
CA ASN A 99 14.19 8.12 -40.18
C ASN A 99 12.69 8.44 -40.25
N GLY A 100 12.25 9.65 -39.86
CA GLY A 100 10.82 10.03 -39.85
C GLY A 100 9.93 9.20 -38.92
N ILE A 101 10.50 8.63 -37.86
CA ILE A 101 9.80 7.74 -36.94
C ILE A 101 9.20 8.54 -35.81
N PRO A 102 7.93 8.29 -35.45
CA PRO A 102 7.30 8.89 -34.29
C PRO A 102 8.11 8.63 -33.02
N SER A 103 8.31 9.66 -32.20
CA SER A 103 9.04 9.56 -30.96
C SER A 103 8.32 10.22 -29.81
N ILE A 104 8.51 9.69 -28.60
CA ILE A 104 7.86 10.16 -27.37
C ILE A 104 8.88 10.44 -26.28
N TYR A 105 8.57 11.47 -25.53
CA TYR A 105 9.23 11.80 -24.28
C TYR A 105 8.18 11.92 -23.17
N CYS A 106 8.37 11.19 -22.08
CA CYS A 106 7.49 11.25 -20.91
C CYS A 106 8.08 12.23 -19.89
N ASP A 107 7.60 13.45 -19.89
CA ASP A 107 8.00 14.47 -18.92
C ASP A 107 7.36 14.21 -17.54
N SER A 108 6.17 13.66 -17.56
CA SER A 108 5.44 13.21 -16.38
C SER A 108 4.71 11.88 -16.67
N PRO A 109 4.26 11.15 -15.67
CA PRO A 109 3.43 9.96 -15.88
C PRO A 109 2.15 10.22 -16.68
N ARG A 110 1.76 11.48 -16.84
CA ARG A 110 0.48 11.89 -17.47
C ARG A 110 0.64 12.43 -18.89
N GLU A 111 1.83 12.86 -19.25
CA GLU A 111 2.03 13.58 -20.48
C GLU A 111 3.13 12.95 -21.32
N PHE A 112 2.76 12.52 -22.53
CA PHE A 112 3.69 12.19 -23.57
C PHE A 112 3.84 13.41 -24.47
N ARG A 113 5.05 13.90 -24.60
CA ARG A 113 5.38 14.90 -25.61
C ARG A 113 5.82 14.19 -26.87
N SER A 114 5.22 14.54 -27.99
CA SER A 114 5.74 14.12 -29.29
C SER A 114 7.12 14.70 -29.51
N GLY A 115 8.06 13.89 -30.01
CA GLY A 115 9.41 14.33 -30.38
C GLY A 115 9.45 15.15 -31.67
N GLY A 116 8.31 15.51 -32.24
CA GLY A 116 8.22 16.36 -33.45
C GLY A 116 8.36 15.63 -34.78
N THR A 117 8.38 14.30 -34.79
CA THR A 117 8.63 13.48 -35.98
C THR A 117 7.38 12.77 -36.54
N GLY A 118 6.21 12.99 -35.92
CA GLY A 118 4.94 12.43 -36.38
C GLY A 118 3.87 12.44 -35.30
N GLU A 119 2.62 12.28 -35.72
CA GLU A 119 1.49 12.16 -34.80
C GLU A 119 1.43 10.73 -34.24
N ILE A 120 1.29 10.63 -32.92
CA ILE A 120 1.12 9.35 -32.24
C ILE A 120 -0.32 9.25 -31.77
N LYS A 121 -1.04 8.27 -32.32
CA LYS A 121 -2.38 7.92 -31.83
C LYS A 121 -2.24 6.89 -30.71
N LEU A 122 -2.68 7.26 -29.52
CA LEU A 122 -2.72 6.33 -28.38
C LEU A 122 -4.00 5.50 -28.46
N PRO A 123 -3.90 4.15 -28.45
CA PRO A 123 -5.08 3.27 -28.37
C PRO A 123 -5.87 3.47 -27.08
N VAL A 124 -5.20 3.89 -25.99
CA VAL A 124 -5.81 4.15 -24.69
C VAL A 124 -5.40 5.53 -24.22
N GLN A 125 -6.35 6.31 -23.75
CA GLN A 125 -6.08 7.62 -23.19
C GLN A 125 -5.33 7.50 -21.86
N LEU A 126 -4.31 8.33 -21.65
CA LEU A 126 -3.47 8.28 -20.44
C LEU A 126 -4.25 8.46 -19.14
N PRO A 127 -5.25 9.37 -19.05
CA PRO A 127 -6.07 9.50 -17.85
C PRO A 127 -6.89 8.23 -17.52
N GLU A 128 -7.40 7.54 -18.54
CA GLU A 128 -8.11 6.27 -18.38
C GLU A 128 -7.17 5.19 -17.88
N LEU A 129 -6.04 5.02 -18.56
CA LEU A 129 -5.01 4.07 -18.15
C LEU A 129 -4.49 4.35 -16.73
N ALA A 130 -4.34 5.61 -16.36
CA ALA A 130 -3.93 5.97 -15.01
C ALA A 130 -4.94 5.55 -13.95
N ARG A 131 -6.24 5.53 -14.26
CA ARG A 131 -7.28 5.04 -13.34
C ARG A 131 -7.29 3.52 -13.22
N ASP A 132 -6.89 2.82 -14.27
CA ASP A 132 -6.87 1.35 -14.31
C ASP A 132 -5.62 0.74 -13.66
N LEU A 133 -4.61 1.56 -13.33
CA LEU A 133 -3.43 1.07 -12.61
C LEU A 133 -3.76 0.76 -11.15
N ASP A 134 -3.11 -0.27 -10.63
CA ASP A 134 -3.21 -0.66 -9.23
C ASP A 134 -1.83 -0.66 -8.53
N VAL A 135 -1.85 -0.78 -7.21
CA VAL A 135 -0.63 -0.81 -6.40
C VAL A 135 0.29 -1.97 -6.77
N PRO A 136 -0.20 -3.22 -6.95
CA PRO A 136 0.64 -4.34 -7.37
C PRO A 136 1.37 -4.10 -8.70
N THR A 137 0.70 -3.58 -9.71
CA THR A 137 1.29 -3.28 -11.03
C THR A 137 2.43 -2.26 -10.90
N ILE A 138 2.24 -1.23 -10.07
CA ILE A 138 3.26 -0.18 -9.88
C ILE A 138 4.46 -0.72 -9.11
N LEU A 139 4.24 -1.52 -8.07
CA LEU A 139 5.32 -2.18 -7.33
C LEU A 139 6.10 -3.13 -8.24
N ALA A 140 5.41 -3.95 -9.03
CA ALA A 140 6.04 -4.84 -10.00
C ALA A 140 6.92 -4.07 -11.00
N ALA A 141 6.45 -2.91 -11.51
CA ALA A 141 7.22 -2.06 -12.41
C ALA A 141 8.52 -1.50 -11.78
N GLN A 142 8.60 -1.49 -10.47
CA GLN A 142 9.79 -1.08 -9.71
C GLN A 142 10.68 -2.27 -9.29
N GLY A 143 10.30 -3.50 -9.65
CA GLY A 143 10.98 -4.71 -9.22
C GLY A 143 10.72 -5.04 -7.75
N LEU A 144 9.60 -4.58 -7.24
CA LEU A 144 9.16 -4.83 -5.87
C LEU A 144 8.02 -5.83 -5.85
N MET A 145 7.99 -6.61 -4.80
CA MET A 145 6.87 -7.43 -4.39
C MET A 145 6.45 -7.03 -2.98
N PHE A 146 5.34 -7.54 -2.52
CA PHE A 146 4.90 -7.30 -1.16
C PHE A 146 4.51 -8.61 -0.49
N GLU A 147 4.71 -8.65 0.81
CA GLU A 147 4.15 -9.67 1.69
C GLU A 147 3.08 -9.00 2.54
N ARG A 148 1.95 -9.66 2.73
CA ARG A 148 0.98 -9.23 3.73
C ARG A 148 1.51 -9.59 5.10
N ASP A 149 1.49 -8.64 6.01
CA ASP A 149 1.62 -8.99 7.42
C ASP A 149 0.32 -9.64 7.88
N TRP A 150 0.30 -10.97 7.93
CA TRP A 150 -0.86 -11.76 8.40
C TRP A 150 -1.24 -11.46 9.86
N GLN A 151 -0.36 -10.79 10.59
CA GLN A 151 -0.62 -10.34 11.95
C GLN A 151 -1.25 -8.93 11.97
N HIS A 152 -1.40 -8.31 10.81
CA HIS A 152 -1.93 -6.95 10.72
C HIS A 152 -3.37 -6.91 11.22
N LEU A 153 -3.58 -6.03 12.18
CA LEU A 153 -4.84 -5.85 12.89
C LEU A 153 -5.64 -4.74 12.21
N GLY A 154 -6.97 -4.84 12.27
CA GLY A 154 -7.83 -3.78 11.74
C GLY A 154 -8.33 -3.99 10.30
N THR A 155 -8.18 -5.20 9.74
CA THR A 155 -8.59 -5.50 8.36
C THR A 155 -10.01 -6.07 8.23
N THR A 156 -10.61 -6.54 9.30
CA THR A 156 -11.98 -7.06 9.27
C THR A 156 -13.00 -5.92 9.37
N ARG A 157 -14.16 -6.08 8.73
CA ARG A 157 -15.22 -5.07 8.78
C ARG A 157 -15.57 -4.61 10.20
N PRO A 158 -15.79 -5.50 11.19
CA PRO A 158 -16.03 -5.08 12.57
C PRO A 158 -14.88 -4.28 13.20
N GLN A 159 -13.63 -4.59 12.86
CA GLN A 159 -12.46 -3.83 13.35
C GLN A 159 -12.37 -2.43 12.72
N ILE A 160 -12.73 -2.29 11.45
CA ILE A 160 -12.83 -0.99 10.77
C ILE A 160 -13.93 -0.14 11.42
N GLU A 161 -15.09 -0.70 11.67
CA GLU A 161 -16.19 0.01 12.36
C GLU A 161 -15.80 0.38 13.81
N PHE A 162 -15.09 -0.50 14.51
CA PHE A 162 -14.49 -0.16 15.79
C PHE A 162 -13.51 1.02 15.68
N GLY A 163 -12.69 1.06 14.63
CA GLY A 163 -11.79 2.17 14.38
C GLY A 163 -12.49 3.52 14.28
N LYS A 164 -13.64 3.55 13.60
CA LYS A 164 -14.48 4.76 13.51
C LYS A 164 -15.02 5.19 14.89
N ALA A 165 -15.60 4.25 15.64
CA ALA A 165 -16.14 4.54 16.96
C ALA A 165 -15.04 4.99 17.94
N ALA A 166 -13.87 4.39 17.89
CA ALA A 166 -12.72 4.74 18.72
C ALA A 166 -12.17 6.13 18.37
N PHE A 167 -12.15 6.47 17.08
CA PHE A 167 -11.76 7.81 16.63
C PHE A 167 -12.75 8.87 17.10
N SER A 168 -14.07 8.68 16.88
CA SER A 168 -15.12 9.60 17.34
C SER A 168 -15.03 9.80 18.84
N PHE A 169 -14.92 8.72 19.62
CA PHE A 169 -14.74 8.81 21.06
C PHE A 169 -13.50 9.59 21.48
N THR A 170 -12.39 9.42 20.74
CA THR A 170 -11.14 10.16 21.03
C THR A 170 -11.28 11.66 20.73
N VAL A 171 -12.00 12.02 19.69
CA VAL A 171 -12.24 13.43 19.31
C VAL A 171 -13.20 14.11 20.27
N GLU A 172 -14.32 13.44 20.59
CA GLU A 172 -15.38 14.00 21.41
C GLU A 172 -15.02 14.01 22.91
N HIS A 173 -14.27 13.00 23.37
CA HIS A 173 -13.90 12.81 24.79
C HIS A 173 -12.40 12.50 24.97
N PRO A 174 -11.48 13.40 24.57
CA PRO A 174 -10.04 13.10 24.50
C PRO A 174 -9.40 12.71 25.82
N HIS A 175 -9.85 13.28 26.92
CA HIS A 175 -9.35 12.96 28.24
C HIS A 175 -9.77 11.55 28.70
N GLU A 176 -11.04 11.21 28.55
CA GLU A 176 -11.58 9.89 28.89
C GLU A 176 -10.98 8.79 28.00
N ALA A 177 -10.88 9.05 26.70
CA ALA A 177 -10.25 8.13 25.76
C ALA A 177 -8.79 7.84 26.08
N ARG A 178 -8.05 8.85 26.56
CA ARG A 178 -6.67 8.65 27.01
C ARG A 178 -6.60 7.78 28.26
N ILE A 179 -7.44 8.05 29.26
CA ILE A 179 -7.50 7.26 30.50
C ILE A 179 -7.89 5.81 30.18
N LEU A 180 -8.93 5.62 29.38
CA LEU A 180 -9.41 4.28 29.00
C LEU A 180 -8.31 3.45 28.30
N ARG A 181 -7.60 4.03 27.35
CA ARG A 181 -6.49 3.36 26.66
C ARG A 181 -5.35 3.02 27.62
N GLU A 182 -4.99 3.94 28.51
CA GLU A 182 -3.95 3.68 29.51
C GLU A 182 -4.32 2.54 30.45
N VAL A 183 -5.58 2.49 30.91
CA VAL A 183 -6.11 1.41 31.72
C VAL A 183 -6.06 0.07 30.97
N ILE A 184 -6.54 0.02 29.72
CA ILE A 184 -6.50 -1.18 28.89
C ILE A 184 -5.07 -1.67 28.68
N ARG A 185 -4.15 -0.77 28.34
CA ARG A 185 -2.75 -1.10 28.13
C ARG A 185 -2.09 -1.67 29.39
N LYS A 186 -2.24 -0.99 30.53
CA LYS A 186 -1.69 -1.45 31.82
C LYS A 186 -2.29 -2.77 32.27
N HIS A 187 -3.59 -2.97 32.07
CA HIS A 187 -4.27 -4.21 32.40
C HIS A 187 -3.81 -5.38 31.52
N GLY A 188 -3.66 -5.14 30.21
CA GLY A 188 -3.34 -6.19 29.24
C GLY A 188 -1.87 -6.51 29.06
N LEU A 189 -0.98 -5.53 29.18
CA LEU A 189 0.47 -5.68 28.93
C LEU A 189 1.32 -5.53 30.19
N GLY A 190 0.76 -5.00 31.28
CA GLY A 190 1.50 -4.67 32.48
C GLY A 190 2.28 -3.34 32.36
N VAL A 191 2.99 -2.98 33.42
CA VAL A 191 3.66 -1.65 33.52
C VAL A 191 4.81 -1.49 32.53
N ASN A 192 5.46 -2.59 32.14
CA ASN A 192 6.71 -2.55 31.35
C ASN A 192 6.53 -3.04 29.90
N ASP A 193 5.31 -3.08 29.38
CA ASP A 193 4.96 -3.61 28.03
C ASP A 193 5.47 -5.05 27.77
N LYS A 194 5.94 -5.74 28.81
CA LYS A 194 6.42 -7.14 28.79
C LYS A 194 5.55 -7.96 29.72
N PRO A 195 4.44 -8.53 29.25
CA PRO A 195 3.53 -9.28 30.10
C PRO A 195 4.22 -10.50 30.69
N ARG A 196 4.07 -10.68 32.00
CA ARG A 196 4.44 -11.91 32.71
C ARG A 196 3.28 -12.89 32.64
N GLN A 197 3.51 -14.17 32.96
CA GLN A 197 2.42 -15.15 32.99
C GLN A 197 1.29 -14.74 33.96
N THR A 198 1.64 -14.19 35.11
CA THR A 198 0.68 -13.68 36.10
C THR A 198 -0.13 -12.51 35.57
N ASP A 199 0.46 -11.62 34.77
CA ASP A 199 -0.25 -10.50 34.14
C ASP A 199 -1.23 -11.01 33.09
N LEU A 200 -0.84 -12.03 32.32
CA LEU A 200 -1.71 -12.67 31.34
C LEU A 200 -2.91 -13.33 32.01
N GLU A 201 -2.72 -14.08 33.09
CA GLU A 201 -3.78 -14.74 33.82
C GLU A 201 -4.76 -13.72 34.43
N ARG A 202 -4.22 -12.62 35.00
CA ARG A 202 -5.01 -11.51 35.50
C ARG A 202 -5.83 -10.88 34.36
N SER A 203 -5.22 -10.53 33.25
CA SER A 203 -5.87 -9.85 32.12
C SER A 203 -6.98 -10.68 31.48
N ILE A 204 -6.93 -12.01 31.58
CA ILE A 204 -7.97 -12.92 31.07
C ILE A 204 -9.15 -13.07 32.04
N ASN A 205 -8.88 -13.06 33.36
CA ASN A 205 -9.82 -13.45 34.36
C ASN A 205 -10.44 -12.29 35.14
N GLU A 206 -9.73 -11.14 35.19
CA GLU A 206 -10.22 -9.96 35.90
C GLU A 206 -10.88 -8.97 34.93
N PRO A 207 -11.93 -8.26 35.40
CA PRO A 207 -12.55 -7.21 34.59
C PRO A 207 -11.60 -6.03 34.41
N LEU A 208 -11.82 -5.29 33.35
CA LEU A 208 -11.17 -3.99 33.17
C LEU A 208 -11.64 -3.02 34.25
N PRO A 209 -10.73 -2.31 34.90
CA PRO A 209 -11.05 -1.42 36.04
C PRO A 209 -11.61 -0.07 35.59
N PHE A 210 -12.74 -0.09 34.88
CA PHE A 210 -13.49 1.12 34.53
C PHE A 210 -15.00 0.80 34.50
N GLU A 211 -15.82 1.81 34.65
CA GLU A 211 -17.27 1.73 34.56
C GLU A 211 -17.76 2.19 33.19
N GLU A 212 -18.81 1.52 32.68
CA GLU A 212 -19.53 1.97 31.50
C GLU A 212 -20.32 3.23 31.83
N ASN A 213 -20.22 4.22 30.95
CA ASN A 213 -20.98 5.46 31.00
C ASN A 213 -21.50 5.83 29.60
N GLU A 214 -22.30 6.88 29.49
CA GLU A 214 -22.88 7.30 28.21
C GLU A 214 -21.84 7.66 27.16
N HIS A 215 -20.67 8.17 27.55
CA HIS A 215 -19.63 8.62 26.66
C HIS A 215 -18.80 7.43 26.09
N ASN A 216 -18.45 6.45 26.92
CA ASN A 216 -17.61 5.33 26.50
C ASN A 216 -18.40 4.13 25.96
N ARG A 217 -19.73 4.10 26.17
CA ARG A 217 -20.60 3.00 25.73
C ARG A 217 -20.51 2.72 24.22
N PRO A 218 -20.56 3.71 23.31
CA PRO A 218 -20.42 3.45 21.88
C PRO A 218 -19.10 2.76 21.52
N PHE A 219 -17.99 3.19 22.12
CA PHE A 219 -16.68 2.56 21.99
C PHE A 219 -16.71 1.11 22.47
N LEU A 220 -17.28 0.85 23.65
CA LEU A 220 -17.34 -0.48 24.24
C LEU A 220 -18.19 -1.46 23.40
N LEU A 221 -19.33 -1.01 22.90
CA LEU A 221 -20.20 -1.81 22.03
C LEU A 221 -19.52 -2.13 20.69
N ALA A 222 -18.83 -1.16 20.09
CA ALA A 222 -18.07 -1.39 18.88
C ALA A 222 -16.89 -2.36 19.12
N ALA A 223 -16.20 -2.25 20.26
CA ALA A 223 -15.13 -3.17 20.67
C ALA A 223 -15.67 -4.60 20.89
N LYS A 224 -16.87 -4.75 21.46
CA LYS A 224 -17.58 -6.03 21.57
C LYS A 224 -17.85 -6.64 20.20
N SER A 225 -18.42 -5.86 19.28
CA SER A 225 -18.72 -6.30 17.91
C SER A 225 -17.48 -6.71 17.15
N ALA A 226 -16.35 -6.05 17.41
CA ALA A 226 -15.04 -6.39 16.84
C ALA A 226 -14.39 -7.62 17.53
N GLY A 227 -15.01 -8.20 18.55
CA GLY A 227 -14.44 -9.33 19.30
C GLY A 227 -13.21 -8.98 20.13
N LEU A 228 -13.11 -7.73 20.59
CA LEU A 228 -12.01 -7.21 21.40
C LEU A 228 -12.34 -7.18 22.88
N LEU A 229 -13.61 -6.93 23.22
CA LEU A 229 -14.12 -6.92 24.58
C LEU A 229 -15.34 -7.83 24.70
N ASN A 230 -15.53 -8.41 25.88
CA ASN A 230 -16.70 -9.18 26.24
C ASN A 230 -17.33 -8.60 27.52
N PRO A 231 -18.63 -8.26 27.52
CA PRO A 231 -19.34 -7.93 28.74
C PRO A 231 -19.74 -9.21 29.49
N ASP A 232 -19.59 -9.16 30.81
CA ASP A 232 -20.05 -10.22 31.71
C ASP A 232 -20.48 -9.59 33.04
N HIS A 233 -21.75 -9.81 33.45
CA HIS A 233 -22.34 -9.26 34.70
C HIS A 233 -22.11 -7.74 34.88
N GLY A 234 -22.23 -6.94 33.81
CA GLY A 234 -22.06 -5.49 33.88
C GLY A 234 -20.60 -5.03 33.94
N GLN A 235 -19.65 -5.94 33.78
CA GLN A 235 -18.23 -5.69 33.73
C GLN A 235 -17.65 -6.03 32.33
N TRP A 236 -16.54 -5.40 31.95
CA TRP A 236 -15.91 -5.60 30.66
C TRP A 236 -14.57 -6.35 30.79
N PHE A 237 -14.36 -7.34 29.93
CA PHE A 237 -13.18 -8.20 29.89
C PHE A 237 -12.53 -8.16 28.51
N LEU A 238 -11.22 -8.33 28.45
CA LEU A 238 -10.51 -8.56 27.18
C LEU A 238 -10.98 -9.90 26.57
N ALA A 239 -11.31 -9.91 25.28
CA ALA A 239 -11.90 -11.07 24.59
C ALA A 239 -10.86 -12.16 24.28
N VAL A 240 -10.11 -12.57 25.29
CA VAL A 240 -9.20 -13.70 25.24
C VAL A 240 -9.92 -14.96 25.69
N SER A 241 -9.82 -16.04 24.91
CA SER A 241 -10.49 -17.31 25.23
C SER A 241 -10.02 -17.86 26.58
N ARG A 242 -10.97 -18.09 27.50
CA ARG A 242 -10.73 -18.77 28.78
C ARG A 242 -10.54 -20.28 28.62
N ARG A 243 -10.74 -20.86 27.41
CA ARG A 243 -10.59 -22.29 27.16
C ARG A 243 -9.20 -22.74 27.53
N GLN A 244 -9.08 -23.71 28.42
CA GLN A 244 -7.79 -24.22 28.93
C GLN A 244 -6.91 -24.86 27.85
N GLN A 245 -7.50 -25.37 26.76
CA GLN A 245 -6.85 -26.13 25.71
C GLN A 245 -5.97 -25.31 24.74
N GLN A 246 -6.00 -23.96 24.78
CA GLN A 246 -5.15 -23.17 23.91
C GLN A 246 -3.75 -22.98 24.51
N PRO A 247 -2.68 -23.16 23.72
CA PRO A 247 -1.31 -22.89 24.17
C PRO A 247 -1.15 -21.47 24.70
N LEU A 248 -0.39 -21.28 25.77
CA LEU A 248 -0.12 -19.98 26.41
C LEU A 248 0.37 -18.94 25.39
N LYS A 249 1.24 -19.36 24.46
CA LYS A 249 1.78 -18.49 23.40
C LYS A 249 0.68 -17.91 22.50
N GLN A 250 -0.36 -18.68 22.18
CA GLN A 250 -1.48 -18.20 21.37
C GLN A 250 -2.35 -17.22 22.15
N LYS A 251 -2.63 -17.50 23.43
CA LYS A 251 -3.36 -16.58 24.32
C LYS A 251 -2.63 -15.25 24.47
N LEU A 252 -1.30 -15.28 24.64
CA LEU A 252 -0.47 -14.10 24.74
C LEU A 252 -0.46 -13.28 23.44
N SER A 253 -0.31 -13.94 22.28
CA SER A 253 -0.37 -13.27 20.99
C SER A 253 -1.72 -12.58 20.80
N ARG A 254 -2.83 -13.28 21.09
CA ARG A 254 -4.16 -12.69 20.99
C ARG A 254 -4.38 -11.51 21.94
N LEU A 255 -3.89 -11.62 23.19
CA LEU A 255 -3.96 -10.53 24.15
C LEU A 255 -3.24 -9.28 23.65
N LYS A 256 -2.01 -9.46 23.18
CA LYS A 256 -1.22 -8.35 22.61
C LYS A 256 -1.97 -7.69 21.46
N ASN A 257 -2.51 -8.49 20.55
CA ASN A 257 -3.27 -8.00 19.41
C ASN A 257 -4.49 -7.18 19.83
N ILE A 258 -5.26 -7.69 20.79
CA ILE A 258 -6.45 -6.98 21.32
C ILE A 258 -6.02 -5.65 21.95
N VAL A 259 -5.00 -5.65 22.79
CA VAL A 259 -4.53 -4.43 23.46
C VAL A 259 -3.97 -3.42 22.44
N MET A 260 -3.22 -3.87 21.45
CA MET A 260 -2.71 -3.00 20.39
C MET A 260 -3.84 -2.33 19.61
N LEU A 261 -4.90 -3.07 19.25
CA LEU A 261 -6.07 -2.49 18.60
C LEU A 261 -6.78 -1.46 19.48
N LEU A 262 -6.98 -1.78 20.74
CA LEU A 262 -7.68 -0.89 21.69
C LEU A 262 -6.85 0.35 22.03
N ASP A 263 -5.52 0.26 22.02
CA ASP A 263 -4.61 1.37 22.38
C ASP A 263 -4.36 2.35 21.21
N GLY A 264 -4.10 1.87 20.01
CA GLY A 264 -3.73 2.74 18.89
C GLY A 264 -4.09 2.22 17.51
N GLY A 265 -4.12 0.91 17.29
CA GLY A 265 -4.43 0.30 16.00
C GLY A 265 -5.85 0.57 15.50
N ALA A 266 -6.75 0.99 16.40
CA ALA A 266 -8.07 1.50 16.02
C ALA A 266 -8.01 2.68 15.06
N PHE A 267 -6.99 3.54 15.18
CA PHE A 267 -6.83 4.69 14.27
C PHE A 267 -6.52 4.25 12.84
N GLU A 268 -5.79 3.17 12.65
CA GLU A 268 -5.57 2.58 11.33
C GLU A 268 -6.88 2.09 10.71
N GLY A 269 -7.79 1.49 11.51
CA GLY A 269 -9.13 1.13 11.06
C GLY A 269 -9.95 2.33 10.60
N TYR A 270 -9.87 3.47 11.28
CA TYR A 270 -10.49 4.71 10.83
C TYR A 270 -9.90 5.20 9.52
N VAL A 271 -8.57 5.28 9.41
CA VAL A 271 -7.87 5.70 8.19
C VAL A 271 -8.18 4.75 7.03
N HIS A 272 -8.25 3.43 7.26
CA HIS A 272 -8.70 2.45 6.27
C HIS A 272 -10.07 2.82 5.71
N SER A 273 -11.03 3.08 6.57
CA SER A 273 -12.38 3.51 6.17
C SER A 273 -12.37 4.80 5.34
N CYS A 274 -11.48 5.74 5.66
CA CYS A 274 -11.34 6.96 4.88
C CYS A 274 -10.74 6.70 3.50
N ILE A 275 -9.71 5.84 3.39
CA ILE A 275 -9.10 5.47 2.10
C ILE A 275 -10.13 4.73 1.23
N GLU A 276 -10.91 3.81 1.79
CA GLU A 276 -11.93 3.03 1.10
C GLU A 276 -13.03 3.91 0.45
N ARG A 277 -13.39 5.02 1.10
CA ARG A 277 -14.39 5.99 0.63
C ARG A 277 -13.79 7.15 -0.16
N SER A 278 -12.47 7.19 -0.26
CA SER A 278 -11.75 8.32 -0.85
C SER A 278 -12.02 8.45 -2.35
N THR A 279 -12.17 9.68 -2.81
CA THR A 279 -12.11 10.01 -4.25
C THR A 279 -10.69 10.25 -4.73
N ARG A 280 -9.73 10.38 -3.82
CA ARG A 280 -8.32 10.63 -4.11
C ARG A 280 -7.57 9.35 -4.50
N PHE A 281 -7.95 8.20 -3.95
CA PHE A 281 -7.29 6.92 -4.17
C PHE A 281 -8.22 5.93 -4.86
N THR A 282 -7.69 5.15 -5.82
CA THR A 282 -8.47 4.13 -6.55
C THR A 282 -8.18 2.71 -6.12
N GLY A 283 -7.19 2.50 -5.28
CA GLY A 283 -6.85 1.18 -4.72
C GLY A 283 -5.78 1.32 -3.67
N PHE A 284 -5.75 0.37 -2.74
CA PHE A 284 -4.74 0.34 -1.69
C PHE A 284 -4.47 -1.06 -1.18
N LEU A 285 -3.32 -1.20 -0.53
CA LEU A 285 -2.93 -2.37 0.26
C LEU A 285 -2.76 -1.92 1.72
N HIS A 286 -3.22 -2.72 2.66
CA HIS A 286 -3.16 -2.47 4.10
C HIS A 286 -2.22 -3.48 4.76
N GLY A 287 -1.34 -3.01 5.66
CA GLY A 287 -0.43 -3.85 6.42
C GLY A 287 0.51 -4.68 5.54
N VAL A 288 1.31 -4.02 4.74
CA VAL A 288 2.20 -4.70 3.80
C VAL A 288 3.66 -4.40 4.07
N VAL A 289 4.49 -5.37 3.78
CA VAL A 289 5.95 -5.25 3.82
C VAL A 289 6.48 -5.33 2.39
N PRO A 290 6.77 -4.17 1.76
CA PRO A 290 7.40 -4.17 0.44
C PRO A 290 8.84 -4.69 0.53
N LYS A 291 9.25 -5.47 -0.46
CA LYS A 291 10.62 -5.99 -0.57
C LYS A 291 11.05 -6.10 -2.02
N GLY A 292 12.33 -6.01 -2.29
CA GLY A 292 12.90 -6.36 -3.59
C GLY A 292 12.76 -7.85 -3.88
N VAL A 293 12.54 -8.22 -5.14
CA VAL A 293 12.36 -9.64 -5.55
C VAL A 293 13.52 -10.53 -5.10
N THR A 294 14.74 -9.98 -5.00
CA THR A 294 15.95 -10.69 -4.57
C THR A 294 16.36 -10.42 -3.12
N GLU A 295 15.62 -9.62 -2.39
CA GLU A 295 15.96 -9.23 -1.02
C GLU A 295 15.29 -10.15 -0.02
N ARG A 296 16.05 -10.58 1.02
CA ARG A 296 15.52 -11.41 2.12
C ARG A 296 14.73 -10.58 3.14
N ALA A 297 15.10 -9.31 3.33
CA ALA A 297 14.46 -8.42 4.27
C ALA A 297 13.60 -7.39 3.53
N GLY A 298 12.41 -7.15 4.01
CA GLY A 298 11.54 -6.07 3.54
C GLY A 298 12.01 -4.68 4.01
N PHE A 299 11.40 -3.65 3.46
CA PHE A 299 11.69 -2.24 3.81
C PHE A 299 11.03 -1.78 5.12
N GLY A 300 10.48 -2.70 5.87
CA GLY A 300 9.63 -2.45 7.04
C GLY A 300 8.15 -2.41 6.68
N GLU A 301 7.33 -2.61 7.68
CA GLU A 301 5.88 -2.56 7.55
C GLU A 301 5.41 -1.15 7.15
N THR A 302 4.40 -1.12 6.31
CA THR A 302 3.74 0.09 5.84
C THR A 302 2.25 -0.06 6.12
N ASP A 303 1.67 0.88 6.85
CA ASP A 303 0.28 0.79 7.26
C ASP A 303 -0.63 0.76 6.02
N PHE A 304 -0.39 1.67 5.05
CA PHE A 304 -1.07 1.62 3.75
C PHE A 304 -0.15 2.02 2.61
N LEU A 305 -0.31 1.32 1.49
CA LEU A 305 0.14 1.76 0.17
C LEU A 305 -1.10 2.01 -0.68
N ALA A 306 -1.30 3.24 -1.13
CA ALA A 306 -2.44 3.63 -1.94
C ALA A 306 -1.98 4.17 -3.30
N TYR A 307 -2.83 4.02 -4.31
CA TYR A 307 -2.58 4.60 -5.62
C TYR A 307 -3.41 5.87 -5.83
N GLU A 308 -2.74 6.97 -6.15
CA GLU A 308 -3.33 8.29 -6.44
C GLU A 308 -3.33 8.51 -7.97
N PRO A 309 -4.45 8.18 -8.69
CA PRO A 309 -4.48 8.22 -10.15
C PRO A 309 -4.28 9.62 -10.70
N GLU A 310 -4.80 10.62 -10.00
CA GLU A 310 -4.65 12.03 -10.38
C GLU A 310 -3.17 12.46 -10.45
N ARG A 311 -2.28 11.81 -9.76
CA ARG A 311 -0.82 12.06 -9.76
C ARG A 311 -0.02 10.92 -10.38
N THR A 312 -0.69 9.82 -10.70
CA THR A 312 -0.06 8.59 -11.20
C THR A 312 1.10 8.15 -10.27
N SER A 313 0.84 8.18 -8.98
CA SER A 313 1.87 7.94 -7.95
C SER A 313 1.39 7.05 -6.82
N LEU A 314 2.34 6.38 -6.17
CA LEU A 314 2.08 5.69 -4.92
C LEU A 314 2.09 6.68 -3.74
N ALA A 315 1.15 6.50 -2.84
CA ALA A 315 1.12 7.15 -1.53
C ALA A 315 1.45 6.12 -0.45
N LEU A 316 2.54 6.35 0.27
CA LEU A 316 2.88 5.66 1.51
C LEU A 316 2.17 6.39 2.64
N ILE A 317 1.17 5.76 3.24
CA ILE A 317 0.41 6.35 4.33
C ILE A 317 0.82 5.66 5.63
N THR A 318 1.22 6.45 6.61
CA THR A 318 1.60 5.97 7.95
C THR A 318 0.71 6.59 9.00
N CYS A 319 0.19 5.78 9.91
CA CYS A 319 -0.71 6.18 10.98
C CYS A 319 0.03 6.29 12.31
N LYS A 320 -0.24 7.35 13.06
CA LYS A 320 0.30 7.55 14.41
C LYS A 320 -0.79 8.09 15.34
N SER A 321 -0.94 7.47 16.50
CA SER A 321 -1.87 7.95 17.54
C SER A 321 -1.38 9.24 18.23
N SER A 322 -0.08 9.53 18.16
CA SER A 322 0.57 10.68 18.76
C SER A 322 1.64 11.28 17.83
N PRO A 323 2.13 12.50 18.09
CA PRO A 323 3.15 13.13 17.27
C PRO A 323 4.40 12.27 17.14
N PRO A 324 4.88 12.05 15.91
CA PRO A 324 6.07 11.23 15.65
C PRO A 324 7.35 11.93 16.13
N SER A 325 8.38 11.14 16.43
CA SER A 325 9.74 11.63 16.57
C SER A 325 10.36 11.94 15.21
N LEU A 326 11.47 12.67 15.19
CA LEU A 326 12.22 12.93 13.96
C LEU A 326 12.67 11.63 13.27
N GLU A 327 13.14 10.66 14.04
CA GLU A 327 13.55 9.34 13.56
C GLU A 327 12.41 8.61 12.82
N HIS A 328 11.17 8.73 13.31
CA HIS A 328 10.01 8.20 12.60
C HIS A 328 9.78 8.89 11.26
N LEU A 329 9.92 10.22 11.21
CA LEU A 329 9.77 10.98 9.96
C LEU A 329 10.83 10.58 8.93
N GLU A 330 12.09 10.44 9.36
CA GLU A 330 13.21 9.98 8.52
C GLU A 330 12.98 8.54 8.02
N SER A 331 12.44 7.66 8.86
CA SER A 331 12.08 6.29 8.46
C SER A 331 10.99 6.27 7.39
N VAL A 332 9.98 7.13 7.49
CA VAL A 332 8.92 7.27 6.47
C VAL A 332 9.51 7.79 5.15
N LEU A 333 10.39 8.80 5.23
CA LEU A 333 11.09 9.34 4.06
C LEU A 333 11.91 8.26 3.36
N ALA A 334 12.73 7.51 4.08
CA ALA A 334 13.56 6.45 3.53
C ALA A 334 12.73 5.36 2.84
N ARG A 335 11.58 4.98 3.41
CA ARG A 335 10.65 4.05 2.78
C ARG A 335 10.00 4.63 1.52
N LYS A 336 9.55 5.88 1.57
CA LYS A 336 9.00 6.58 0.41
C LYS A 336 9.98 6.59 -0.76
N GLU A 337 11.25 6.92 -0.52
CA GLU A 337 12.27 6.96 -1.56
C GLU A 337 12.53 5.58 -2.18
N LYS A 338 12.53 4.52 -1.38
CA LYS A 338 12.68 3.15 -1.86
C LYS A 338 11.48 2.67 -2.68
N LEU A 339 10.25 3.11 -2.33
CA LEU A 339 9.02 2.67 -2.97
C LEU A 339 8.66 3.41 -4.26
N GLY A 340 9.21 4.55 -4.53
CA GLY A 340 8.86 5.30 -5.74
C GLY A 340 9.68 6.55 -5.95
N GLY A 341 10.74 6.72 -5.17
CA GLY A 341 11.63 7.87 -5.27
C GLY A 341 10.88 9.18 -5.11
N ARG A 342 11.24 10.18 -5.92
CA ARG A 342 10.63 11.51 -5.90
C ARG A 342 9.14 11.53 -6.31
N PHE A 343 8.65 10.50 -6.98
CA PHE A 343 7.26 10.43 -7.44
C PHE A 343 6.32 9.81 -6.40
N ALA A 344 6.86 9.08 -5.41
CA ALA A 344 6.04 8.60 -4.31
C ALA A 344 5.72 9.74 -3.32
N ARG A 345 4.55 9.66 -2.72
CA ARG A 345 4.14 10.56 -1.64
C ARG A 345 4.27 9.86 -0.30
N GLY A 346 4.77 10.56 0.68
CA GLY A 346 4.68 10.14 2.08
C GLY A 346 3.58 10.94 2.77
N ILE A 347 2.59 10.26 3.31
CA ILE A 347 1.47 10.87 4.04
C ILE A 347 1.52 10.35 5.47
N LEU A 348 1.55 11.27 6.41
CA LEU A 348 1.54 10.98 7.83
C LEU A 348 0.18 11.37 8.40
N CYS A 349 -0.62 10.38 8.75
CA CYS A 349 -1.88 10.57 9.44
C CYS A 349 -1.62 10.53 10.95
N ILE A 350 -1.94 11.62 11.66
CA ILE A 350 -1.74 11.74 13.10
C ILE A 350 -3.09 11.91 13.76
N MET A 351 -3.43 11.05 14.71
CA MET A 351 -4.73 11.14 15.40
C MET A 351 -4.86 12.45 16.18
N SER A 352 -3.82 12.83 16.92
CA SER A 352 -3.82 14.04 17.75
C SER A 352 -2.42 14.64 17.88
N ALA A 353 -2.32 15.97 17.85
CA ALA A 353 -1.09 16.69 18.12
C ALA A 353 -0.65 16.62 19.59
N GLY A 354 -1.52 16.18 20.49
CA GLY A 354 -1.27 16.18 21.93
C GLY A 354 -1.00 17.60 22.45
N SER A 355 0.12 17.76 23.16
CA SER A 355 0.57 19.07 23.66
C SER A 355 1.45 19.86 22.68
N ARG A 356 1.81 19.28 21.53
CA ARG A 356 2.64 19.95 20.51
C ARG A 356 1.80 20.81 19.58
N ASN A 357 2.41 21.89 19.07
CA ASN A 357 1.75 22.70 18.05
C ASN A 357 1.63 21.92 16.73
N PRO A 358 0.42 21.75 16.17
CA PRO A 358 0.21 21.06 14.87
C PRO A 358 1.04 21.66 13.74
N ASP A 359 1.20 22.98 13.68
CA ASP A 359 1.93 23.67 12.61
C ASP A 359 3.44 23.39 12.65
N ASP A 360 4.00 23.21 13.84
CA ASP A 360 5.40 22.80 13.97
C ASP A 360 5.63 21.37 13.45
N ILE A 361 4.68 20.48 13.72
CA ILE A 361 4.75 19.10 13.22
C ILE A 361 4.62 19.10 11.68
N ARG A 362 3.67 19.86 11.12
CA ARG A 362 3.51 20.00 9.65
C ARG A 362 4.77 20.58 9.02
N ARG A 363 5.35 21.61 9.62
CA ARG A 363 6.58 22.23 9.11
C ARG A 363 7.73 21.23 9.10
N GLN A 364 7.92 20.44 10.15
CA GLN A 364 8.95 19.39 10.20
C GLN A 364 8.72 18.33 9.14
N ALA A 365 7.49 17.84 8.98
CA ALA A 365 7.15 16.87 7.95
C ALA A 365 7.38 17.43 6.53
N SER A 366 6.96 18.67 6.28
CA SER A 366 7.10 19.36 4.99
C SER A 366 8.56 19.56 4.59
N LEU A 367 9.48 19.86 5.52
CA LEU A 367 10.92 19.94 5.25
C LEU A 367 11.49 18.62 4.73
N LEU A 368 10.88 17.50 5.07
CA LEU A 368 11.23 16.16 4.59
C LEU A 368 10.38 15.74 3.37
N GLY A 369 9.59 16.65 2.80
CA GLY A 369 8.71 16.34 1.67
C GLY A 369 7.61 15.33 2.01
N LEU A 370 7.14 15.33 3.26
CA LEU A 370 6.03 14.53 3.75
C LEU A 370 4.79 15.42 3.93
N GLU A 371 3.63 14.89 3.59
CA GLU A 371 2.33 15.49 3.90
C GLU A 371 1.92 15.05 5.32
N CYS A 372 1.49 15.98 6.15
CA CYS A 372 1.02 15.70 7.51
C CYS A 372 -0.44 16.11 7.66
N ILE A 373 -1.29 15.15 8.03
CA ILE A 373 -2.74 15.30 8.13
C ILE A 373 -3.17 14.88 9.54
N PHE A 374 -3.89 15.73 10.23
CA PHE A 374 -4.45 15.38 11.55
C PHE A 374 -5.81 14.70 11.42
N GLY A 375 -6.20 13.94 12.44
CA GLY A 375 -7.38 13.08 12.39
C GLY A 375 -8.66 13.76 11.91
N ASN A 376 -8.93 14.97 12.38
CA ASN A 376 -10.10 15.77 12.00
C ASN A 376 -10.06 16.29 10.54
N GLU A 377 -8.94 16.18 9.85
CA GLU A 377 -8.75 16.67 8.48
C GLU A 377 -8.71 15.53 7.45
N ILE A 378 -8.58 14.27 7.90
CA ILE A 378 -8.32 13.12 7.03
C ILE A 378 -9.44 12.94 6.00
N GLU A 379 -10.69 13.07 6.40
CA GLU A 379 -11.83 12.94 5.49
C GLU A 379 -11.78 13.97 4.36
N GLY A 380 -11.55 15.23 4.70
CA GLY A 380 -11.42 16.31 3.72
C GLY A 380 -10.20 16.13 2.83
N ALA A 381 -9.03 15.77 3.40
CA ALA A 381 -7.78 15.57 2.67
C ALA A 381 -7.83 14.39 1.71
N PHE A 382 -8.64 13.37 2.02
CA PHE A 382 -8.85 12.20 1.17
C PHE A 382 -10.05 12.33 0.23
N GLY A 383 -10.79 13.45 0.32
CA GLY A 383 -11.98 13.68 -0.49
C GLY A 383 -13.11 12.71 -0.14
N CYS A 384 -13.20 12.31 1.12
CA CYS A 384 -14.28 11.44 1.56
C CYS A 384 -15.59 12.23 1.57
N PRO A 385 -16.73 11.62 1.18
CA PRO A 385 -18.01 12.20 1.48
C PRO A 385 -18.16 12.33 3.00
N PRO A 386 -18.92 13.35 3.49
CA PRO A 386 -19.17 13.53 4.91
C PRO A 386 -19.63 12.23 5.56
N PHE A 387 -19.14 11.97 6.75
CA PHE A 387 -19.55 10.80 7.52
C PHE A 387 -21.02 11.00 7.92
N GLU A 388 -21.90 10.16 7.40
CA GLU A 388 -23.19 9.99 8.06
C GLU A 388 -22.91 9.43 9.45
N LYS A 389 -23.19 10.22 10.49
CA LYS A 389 -23.06 9.71 11.87
C LYS A 389 -23.86 8.42 11.92
N PRO A 390 -23.28 7.29 12.34
CA PRO A 390 -24.04 6.06 12.45
C PRO A 390 -25.23 6.37 13.35
N GLU A 391 -26.44 6.15 12.85
CA GLU A 391 -27.62 6.15 13.69
C GLU A 391 -27.46 5.00 14.67
N PHE A 392 -27.03 5.30 15.89
CA PHE A 392 -26.80 4.31 16.95
C PHE A 392 -28.08 3.55 17.31
N GLU A 393 -29.25 3.92 16.77
CA GLU A 393 -30.47 3.15 16.90
C GLU A 393 -30.41 1.77 16.24
N SER A 394 -29.58 1.57 15.20
CA SER A 394 -29.45 0.26 14.55
C SER A 394 -28.75 -0.81 15.40
N PHE A 395 -28.05 -0.42 16.46
CA PHE A 395 -27.40 -1.38 17.36
C PHE A 395 -28.37 -2.03 18.36
N ARG A 396 -29.61 -1.53 18.50
CA ARG A 396 -30.62 -2.16 19.37
C ARG A 396 -31.12 -3.51 18.84
N GLU A 397 -30.95 -3.81 17.55
CA GLU A 397 -31.35 -5.09 16.97
C GLU A 397 -30.40 -6.26 17.32
N PHE A 398 -29.17 -5.98 17.74
CA PHE A 398 -28.20 -7.04 18.08
C PHE A 398 -28.39 -7.64 19.50
N ASP A 399 -29.22 -7.06 20.33
CA ASP A 399 -29.54 -7.62 21.68
C ASP A 399 -30.58 -8.72 21.62
N LYS A 400 -31.17 -9.06 20.47
CA LYS A 400 -32.02 -10.23 20.31
C LYS A 400 -31.15 -11.49 20.20
N PRO A 401 -31.44 -12.54 20.99
CA PRO A 401 -30.75 -13.82 20.83
C PRO A 401 -30.97 -14.31 19.38
N PRO A 402 -29.99 -14.94 18.76
CA PRO A 402 -30.11 -15.39 17.38
C PRO A 402 -31.26 -16.37 17.26
N GLU A 403 -32.35 -15.96 16.64
CA GLU A 403 -33.35 -16.89 16.14
C GLU A 403 -32.63 -17.84 15.19
N LYS A 404 -32.86 -19.14 15.34
CA LYS A 404 -32.28 -20.20 14.52
C LYS A 404 -32.54 -19.89 13.05
N MET A 405 -31.56 -19.28 12.39
CA MET A 405 -31.58 -19.12 10.95
C MET A 405 -31.48 -20.50 10.30
N ASN A 406 -32.61 -20.94 9.80
CA ASN A 406 -32.66 -22.04 8.86
C ASN A 406 -31.82 -21.70 7.66
N SER A 407 -30.96 -22.63 7.31
CA SER A 407 -30.10 -22.64 6.12
C SER A 407 -30.82 -22.14 4.87
N VAL A 408 -30.47 -20.98 4.38
CA VAL A 408 -30.77 -20.57 3.01
C VAL A 408 -29.46 -20.44 2.26
N SER A 409 -29.43 -21.25 1.25
CA SER A 409 -28.38 -21.53 0.29
C SER A 409 -27.86 -20.30 -0.46
N SER A 410 -26.59 -20.44 -0.83
CA SER A 410 -25.96 -19.94 -2.07
C SER A 410 -25.92 -18.42 -2.28
N TYR A 411 -24.85 -17.82 -1.75
CA TYR A 411 -24.20 -16.72 -2.46
C TYR A 411 -23.27 -17.33 -3.52
N PRO A 412 -23.27 -16.82 -4.75
CA PRO A 412 -22.28 -17.22 -5.73
C PRO A 412 -20.91 -16.81 -5.19
N SER A 413 -20.03 -17.78 -5.04
CA SER A 413 -18.61 -17.55 -4.77
C SER A 413 -18.05 -16.68 -5.89
N ASN A 414 -17.79 -15.42 -5.63
CA ASN A 414 -16.82 -14.69 -6.42
C ASN A 414 -15.51 -15.43 -6.26
N ASP A 415 -15.17 -16.27 -7.23
CA ASP A 415 -13.83 -16.78 -7.43
C ASP A 415 -12.89 -15.58 -7.65
N LYS A 416 -12.53 -14.91 -6.56
CA LYS A 416 -11.32 -14.12 -6.54
C LYS A 416 -10.20 -15.13 -6.71
N ILE A 417 -9.77 -15.30 -7.96
CA ILE A 417 -8.51 -15.95 -8.27
C ILE A 417 -7.50 -15.35 -7.29
N ASP A 418 -6.93 -16.22 -6.47
CA ASP A 418 -5.93 -15.82 -5.49
C ASP A 418 -4.71 -15.31 -6.28
N MET A 419 -4.67 -14.00 -6.51
CA MET A 419 -3.62 -13.33 -7.27
C MET A 419 -2.23 -13.62 -6.68
N GLU A 420 -2.16 -13.88 -5.38
CA GLU A 420 -0.94 -14.28 -4.70
C GLU A 420 -0.46 -15.65 -5.18
N GLN A 421 -1.36 -16.61 -5.37
CA GLN A 421 -1.02 -17.91 -5.94
C GLN A 421 -0.63 -17.80 -7.42
N ALA A 422 -1.32 -16.97 -8.21
CA ALA A 422 -1.00 -16.79 -9.62
C ALA A 422 0.37 -16.12 -9.82
N VAL A 423 0.69 -15.08 -9.05
CA VAL A 423 2.00 -14.40 -9.11
C VAL A 423 3.12 -15.29 -8.59
N ASN A 424 2.90 -16.00 -7.48
CA ASN A 424 3.89 -16.90 -6.89
C ASN A 424 4.12 -18.16 -7.75
N SER A 425 3.10 -18.68 -8.43
CA SER A 425 3.23 -19.78 -9.38
C SER A 425 4.09 -19.40 -10.58
N VAL A 426 3.83 -18.26 -11.20
CA VAL A 426 4.61 -17.77 -12.36
C VAL A 426 6.07 -17.48 -11.99
N LEU A 427 6.31 -16.93 -10.79
CA LEU A 427 7.67 -16.67 -10.30
C LEU A 427 8.42 -17.96 -9.97
N LYS A 428 7.75 -18.96 -9.39
CA LYS A 428 8.34 -20.24 -9.04
C LYS A 428 8.74 -21.03 -10.27
N ASP A 429 7.87 -21.11 -11.28
CA ASP A 429 8.14 -21.81 -12.54
C ASP A 429 9.31 -21.19 -13.32
N LYS A 430 9.48 -19.87 -13.26
CA LYS A 430 10.64 -19.20 -13.89
C LYS A 430 11.95 -19.37 -13.09
N LEU A 431 11.89 -19.46 -11.78
CA LEU A 431 13.09 -19.70 -10.95
C LEU A 431 13.61 -21.13 -11.10
N GLU A 432 12.74 -22.11 -11.31
CA GLU A 432 13.12 -23.50 -11.54
C GLU A 432 13.68 -23.76 -12.96
N GLN A 433 13.42 -22.86 -13.92
CA GLN A 433 13.94 -22.94 -15.30
C GLN A 433 15.29 -22.24 -15.50
N LEU A 434 15.86 -21.59 -14.47
CA LEU A 434 17.20 -21.04 -14.56
C LEU A 434 18.22 -22.18 -14.39
N PRO A 435 19.12 -22.39 -15.37
CA PRO A 435 20.15 -23.41 -15.23
C PRO A 435 21.03 -23.10 -14.00
N SER A 436 21.22 -24.08 -13.16
CA SER A 436 22.19 -24.05 -12.05
C SER A 436 23.55 -23.71 -12.64
N ARG A 437 23.98 -22.47 -12.50
CA ARG A 437 25.37 -22.10 -12.76
C ARG A 437 26.12 -22.35 -11.46
N ASP A 438 26.94 -23.39 -11.52
CA ASP A 438 27.99 -23.63 -10.55
C ASP A 438 28.79 -22.36 -10.30
N LEU A 439 28.97 -22.07 -9.03
CA LEU A 439 29.89 -21.06 -8.51
C LEU A 439 31.31 -21.64 -8.56
#